data_b4d874aaf6418ee6b9f33d300f02999a
#
_entry.id   b4d874aaf6418ee6b9f33d300f02999a
#
_cell.length_a   1.000
_cell.length_b   1.000
_cell.length_c   1.000
_cell.angle_alpha   90.00
_cell.angle_beta   90.00
_cell.angle_gamma   90.00
#
_symmetry.space_group_name_H-M   'P 1'
#
loop_
_entity.id
_entity.type
_entity.pdbx_description
1 polymer ?
#
loop_
_entity_poly.entity_id
_entity_poly.type
_entity_poly.pdbx_seq_one_letter_code
_entity_poly.pdbx_strand_id
1 'polypeptide(L)'
;EVTNYQNVKYNIMPVNLGWCDDDVTTYAERSCKVRFTAGDASKEVTIRQVSASITIRGNHPYYQWGRKDPLRPSNGLANTNKTWYDKNGTSSQSNPATENFSAGVTCIMNYILKPDVMQNQVSGDNAYANLWSVDNTVYTANDNPVVKTVYDPSPVGFKLPPGNVFTGFTTTGGSTSTSSEINGTWSSSSLKGWNFYTDSSKSKTIFFPASGYRYRSNGMVSNVSSDGFYWSAVPSSPTKGHYLYFSSLQVIPLSTSNYRAVGFGVRSCQE
;
A
#
# COMPACT_ATOMS: atom_id res chain seq x y z
N GLU A 1 0.48 10.90 -13.24
CA GLU A 1 1.94 11.05 -13.20
C GLU A 1 2.32 11.90 -11.99
N VAL A 2 3.34 11.52 -11.26
CA VAL A 2 3.92 12.27 -10.14
C VAL A 2 5.39 12.53 -10.47
N THR A 3 5.85 13.75 -10.26
CA THR A 3 7.27 14.09 -10.42
C THR A 3 7.94 14.15 -9.06
N ASN A 4 9.06 13.45 -8.89
CA ASN A 4 9.83 13.53 -7.67
C ASN A 4 10.73 14.79 -7.62
N TYR A 5 11.42 15.00 -6.52
CA TYR A 5 12.29 16.17 -6.34
C TYR A 5 13.45 16.24 -7.36
N GLN A 6 13.92 15.10 -7.88
CA GLN A 6 14.95 15.01 -8.92
C GLN A 6 14.41 15.16 -10.34
N ASN A 7 13.15 15.57 -10.52
CA ASN A 7 12.44 15.67 -11.81
C ASN A 7 12.21 14.32 -12.52
N VAL A 8 12.31 13.19 -11.83
CA VAL A 8 11.91 11.89 -12.36
C VAL A 8 10.41 11.72 -12.23
N LYS A 9 9.77 11.20 -13.29
CA LYS A 9 8.32 11.04 -13.37
C LYS A 9 7.90 9.61 -13.12
N TYR A 10 6.82 9.45 -12.37
CA TYR A 10 6.23 8.15 -12.02
C TYR A 10 4.72 8.16 -12.28
N ASN A 11 4.22 7.12 -12.91
CA ASN A 11 2.78 6.88 -13.02
C ASN A 11 2.32 6.03 -11.85
N ILE A 12 1.88 6.66 -10.77
CA ILE A 12 1.34 5.98 -9.61
C ILE A 12 -0.09 5.54 -9.93
N MET A 13 -0.38 4.27 -9.63
CA MET A 13 -1.71 3.72 -9.79
C MET A 13 -2.74 4.49 -8.94
N PRO A 14 -3.85 4.97 -9.51
CA PRO A 14 -4.88 5.65 -8.75
C PRO A 14 -5.52 4.73 -7.72
N VAL A 15 -6.07 5.29 -6.63
CA VAL A 15 -6.79 4.53 -5.60
C VAL A 15 -7.98 3.79 -6.18
N ASN A 16 -8.62 4.42 -7.13
CA ASN A 16 -9.69 3.82 -7.89
C ASN A 16 -9.08 3.10 -9.08
N LEU A 17 -9.10 1.78 -9.05
CA LEU A 17 -9.07 0.98 -10.26
C LEU A 17 -10.39 1.20 -11.02
N GLY A 18 -10.83 2.45 -11.07
CA GLY A 18 -11.97 2.83 -11.84
C GLY A 18 -11.64 2.59 -13.29
N TRP A 19 -12.55 2.02 -14.00
CA TRP A 19 -12.52 1.92 -15.43
C TRP A 19 -12.30 3.33 -16.01
N CYS A 20 -11.20 3.52 -16.72
CA CYS A 20 -10.97 4.75 -17.48
C CYS A 20 -11.81 4.72 -18.75
N ASP A 21 -13.06 5.09 -18.66
CA ASP A 21 -13.79 5.57 -19.80
C ASP A 21 -13.78 7.10 -19.74
N ASP A 22 -13.51 7.77 -20.84
CA ASP A 22 -13.36 9.23 -20.88
C ASP A 22 -14.64 9.98 -20.52
N ASP A 23 -15.78 9.29 -20.44
CA ASP A 23 -17.05 9.85 -20.02
C ASP A 23 -17.43 9.37 -18.60
N VAL A 24 -16.91 10.07 -17.61
CA VAL A 24 -17.18 9.83 -16.18
C VAL A 24 -18.59 10.21 -15.71
N THR A 25 -19.46 10.73 -16.57
CA THR A 25 -20.75 11.28 -16.15
C THR A 25 -21.90 10.27 -16.23
N THR A 26 -21.72 9.14 -16.87
CA THR A 26 -22.82 8.20 -17.20
C THR A 26 -22.52 6.73 -16.87
N TYR A 27 -21.89 6.45 -15.74
CA TYR A 27 -21.62 5.06 -15.37
C TYR A 27 -22.85 4.29 -14.95
N ALA A 28 -23.25 3.36 -15.80
CA ALA A 28 -24.00 2.19 -15.35
C ALA A 28 -23.04 1.22 -14.63
N GLU A 29 -23.41 0.74 -13.47
CA GLU A 29 -22.72 -0.38 -12.82
C GLU A 29 -22.65 -1.55 -13.81
N ARG A 30 -21.45 -2.12 -13.97
CA ARG A 30 -21.24 -3.34 -14.75
C ARG A 30 -20.94 -4.49 -13.81
N SER A 31 -21.49 -5.64 -14.06
CA SER A 31 -21.16 -6.85 -13.33
C SER A 31 -20.97 -8.03 -14.26
N CYS A 32 -20.05 -8.90 -13.91
CA CYS A 32 -19.90 -10.21 -14.54
C CYS A 32 -19.74 -11.28 -13.47
N LYS A 33 -20.09 -12.51 -13.83
CA LYS A 33 -19.85 -13.68 -12.99
C LYS A 33 -18.68 -14.47 -13.57
N VAL A 34 -17.71 -14.74 -12.73
CA VAL A 34 -16.55 -15.60 -13.07
C VAL A 34 -16.68 -16.88 -12.28
N ARG A 35 -16.73 -17.99 -12.98
CA ARG A 35 -16.73 -19.31 -12.37
C ARG A 35 -15.33 -19.89 -12.38
N PHE A 36 -14.84 -20.22 -11.21
CA PHE A 36 -13.60 -20.95 -11.02
C PHE A 36 -13.95 -22.43 -10.84
N THR A 37 -13.31 -23.31 -11.61
CA THR A 37 -13.51 -24.76 -11.52
C THR A 37 -12.19 -25.47 -11.29
N ALA A 38 -12.18 -26.46 -10.40
CA ALA A 38 -11.05 -27.33 -10.14
C ALA A 38 -11.58 -28.76 -9.93
N GLY A 39 -11.50 -29.61 -10.96
CA GLY A 39 -12.19 -30.89 -10.97
C GLY A 39 -13.70 -30.69 -10.84
N ASP A 40 -14.33 -31.38 -9.90
CA ASP A 40 -15.78 -31.30 -9.64
C ASP A 40 -16.15 -30.09 -8.76
N ALA A 41 -15.18 -29.40 -8.18
CA ALA A 41 -15.44 -28.22 -7.36
C ALA A 41 -15.58 -26.98 -8.24
N SER A 42 -16.59 -26.17 -7.96
CA SER A 42 -16.74 -24.87 -8.62
C SER A 42 -17.18 -23.78 -7.64
N LYS A 43 -16.71 -22.56 -7.86
CA LYS A 43 -17.11 -21.36 -7.13
C LYS A 43 -17.39 -20.23 -8.11
N GLU A 44 -18.54 -19.62 -7.97
CA GLU A 44 -18.89 -18.42 -8.74
C GLU A 44 -18.62 -17.16 -7.91
N VAL A 45 -17.96 -16.19 -8.52
CA VAL A 45 -17.68 -14.89 -7.92
C VAL A 45 -18.26 -13.82 -8.84
N THR A 46 -19.05 -12.92 -8.29
CA THR A 46 -19.55 -11.75 -9.01
C THR A 46 -18.51 -10.63 -8.91
N ILE A 47 -17.97 -10.23 -10.04
CA ILE A 47 -17.11 -9.04 -10.16
C ILE A 47 -18.03 -7.87 -10.52
N ARG A 48 -18.02 -6.84 -9.69
CA ARG A 48 -18.79 -5.61 -9.91
C ARG A 48 -17.83 -4.46 -10.19
N GLN A 49 -18.10 -3.79 -11.29
CA GLN A 49 -17.42 -2.57 -11.67
C GLN A 49 -18.36 -1.40 -11.40
N VAL A 50 -17.97 -0.52 -10.52
CA VAL A 50 -18.79 0.61 -10.06
C VAL A 50 -18.15 1.93 -10.45
N SER A 51 -18.94 2.98 -10.60
CA SER A 51 -18.47 4.32 -10.87
C SER A 51 -17.45 4.80 -9.82
N ALA A 52 -16.50 5.61 -10.24
CA ALA A 52 -15.51 6.25 -9.36
C ALA A 52 -16.15 7.14 -8.27
N SER A 53 -17.36 7.62 -8.50
CA SER A 53 -18.14 8.36 -7.50
C SER A 53 -18.68 7.48 -6.37
N ILE A 54 -18.81 6.17 -6.60
CA ILE A 54 -19.03 5.21 -5.53
C ILE A 54 -17.66 4.87 -4.97
N THR A 55 -17.14 5.78 -4.21
CA THR A 55 -15.82 5.77 -3.61
C THR A 55 -15.56 4.43 -2.96
N ILE A 56 -14.60 3.68 -3.47
CA ILE A 56 -13.93 2.62 -2.73
C ILE A 56 -13.15 3.34 -1.63
N ARG A 57 -13.85 3.65 -0.56
CA ARG A 57 -13.34 4.41 0.56
C ARG A 57 -12.16 3.64 1.14
N GLY A 58 -10.96 4.14 0.95
CA GLY A 58 -9.76 3.88 1.73
C GLY A 58 -9.45 2.45 2.16
N ASN A 59 -10.11 1.44 1.60
CA ASN A 59 -9.94 0.03 1.95
C ASN A 59 -8.64 -0.52 1.38
N HIS A 60 -7.52 0.13 1.69
CA HIS A 60 -6.22 -0.38 1.32
C HIS A 60 -5.90 -1.63 2.13
N PRO A 61 -5.56 -2.73 1.48
CA PRO A 61 -4.91 -3.83 2.15
C PRO A 61 -3.55 -3.36 2.69
N TYR A 62 -3.12 -4.01 3.76
CA TYR A 62 -1.80 -3.76 4.35
C TYR A 62 -0.86 -4.89 3.96
N TYR A 63 0.41 -4.57 3.82
CA TYR A 63 1.46 -5.53 3.49
C TYR A 63 2.59 -5.40 4.50
N GLN A 64 3.09 -6.51 5.00
CA GLN A 64 4.40 -6.54 5.62
C GLN A 64 5.45 -6.50 4.51
N TRP A 65 6.53 -5.78 4.73
CA TRP A 65 7.55 -5.58 3.69
C TRP A 65 8.10 -6.90 3.16
N GLY A 66 8.17 -7.05 1.85
CA GLY A 66 8.64 -8.28 1.19
C GLY A 66 7.57 -9.37 1.00
N ARG A 67 6.32 -9.15 1.42
CA ARG A 67 5.20 -10.09 1.18
C ARG A 67 4.41 -9.74 -0.07
N LYS A 68 3.94 -10.79 -0.73
CA LYS A 68 3.00 -10.69 -1.85
C LYS A 68 1.55 -10.57 -1.36
N ASP A 69 1.20 -11.37 -0.36
CA ASP A 69 -0.18 -11.50 0.08
C ASP A 69 -0.61 -10.34 0.96
N PRO A 70 -1.80 -9.77 0.72
CA PRO A 70 -2.35 -8.67 1.50
C PRO A 70 -2.87 -9.15 2.85
N LEU A 71 -2.67 -8.33 3.86
CA LEU A 71 -3.39 -8.43 5.12
C LEU A 71 -4.74 -7.72 5.00
N ARG A 72 -5.69 -8.14 5.82
CA ARG A 72 -7.07 -7.62 5.83
C ARG A 72 -7.10 -6.09 5.90
N PRO A 73 -7.90 -5.41 5.06
CA PRO A 73 -8.02 -3.96 5.07
C PRO A 73 -8.79 -3.45 6.30
N SER A 74 -8.58 -2.19 6.64
CA SER A 74 -9.49 -1.45 7.53
C SER A 74 -10.81 -1.14 6.82
N ASN A 75 -11.78 -0.61 7.56
CA ASN A 75 -13.00 -0.07 6.97
C ASN A 75 -12.78 1.29 6.26
N GLY A 76 -11.57 1.84 6.35
CA GLY A 76 -11.14 3.08 5.71
C GLY A 76 -11.51 4.36 6.47
N LEU A 77 -12.30 4.30 7.52
CA LEU A 77 -12.77 5.47 8.27
C LEU A 77 -12.36 5.46 9.75
N ALA A 78 -12.13 4.28 10.32
CA ALA A 78 -11.79 4.09 11.72
C ALA A 78 -10.82 2.92 11.90
N ASN A 79 -10.27 2.77 13.11
CA ASN A 79 -9.38 1.67 13.47
C ASN A 79 -10.14 0.33 13.64
N THR A 80 -10.97 0.00 12.67
CA THR A 80 -11.77 -1.23 12.63
C THR A 80 -11.51 -1.99 11.33
N ASN A 81 -11.65 -3.30 11.39
CA ASN A 81 -11.47 -4.13 10.21
C ASN A 81 -12.70 -4.08 9.31
N LYS A 82 -12.47 -4.16 8.01
CA LYS A 82 -13.53 -4.54 7.07
C LYS A 82 -13.93 -5.98 7.33
N THR A 83 -15.22 -6.30 7.17
CA THR A 83 -15.69 -7.69 7.24
C THR A 83 -14.99 -8.54 6.17
N TRP A 84 -14.51 -9.67 6.57
CA TRP A 84 -13.90 -10.68 5.72
C TRP A 84 -14.59 -12.03 5.96
N TYR A 85 -14.37 -12.95 5.05
CA TYR A 85 -15.01 -14.28 5.08
C TYR A 85 -13.93 -15.35 5.01
N ASP A 86 -14.05 -16.37 5.83
CA ASP A 86 -13.20 -17.56 5.77
C ASP A 86 -13.59 -18.48 4.58
N LYS A 87 -12.85 -19.59 4.45
CA LYS A 87 -13.13 -20.60 3.39
C LYS A 87 -14.52 -21.21 3.44
N ASN A 88 -15.21 -21.15 4.59
CA ASN A 88 -16.56 -21.68 4.79
C ASN A 88 -17.63 -20.59 4.60
N GLY A 89 -17.22 -19.35 4.30
CA GLY A 89 -18.14 -18.21 4.17
C GLY A 89 -18.53 -17.58 5.50
N THR A 90 -17.89 -17.94 6.61
CA THR A 90 -18.14 -17.33 7.92
C THR A 90 -17.53 -15.94 7.96
N SER A 91 -18.34 -14.94 8.25
CA SER A 91 -17.89 -13.55 8.34
C SER A 91 -17.17 -13.25 9.65
N SER A 92 -16.17 -12.40 9.60
CA SER A 92 -15.43 -11.92 10.77
C SER A 92 -14.90 -10.51 10.55
N GLN A 93 -14.68 -9.80 11.65
CA GLN A 93 -13.94 -8.53 11.71
C GLN A 93 -12.72 -8.63 12.63
N SER A 94 -12.31 -9.84 13.00
CA SER A 94 -11.14 -10.06 13.84
C SER A 94 -9.86 -9.59 13.16
N ASN A 95 -8.85 -9.26 13.97
CA ASN A 95 -7.50 -9.01 13.49
C ASN A 95 -6.88 -10.31 12.90
N PRO A 96 -5.91 -10.21 11.97
CA PRO A 96 -5.12 -11.37 11.60
C PRO A 96 -4.39 -11.92 12.85
N ALA A 97 -4.21 -13.22 12.89
CA ALA A 97 -3.34 -13.86 13.89
C ALA A 97 -1.90 -13.35 13.74
N THR A 98 -1.14 -13.38 14.83
CA THR A 98 0.27 -13.00 14.83
C THR A 98 1.12 -14.14 15.36
N GLU A 99 2.22 -14.43 14.70
CA GLU A 99 3.18 -15.46 15.08
C GLU A 99 4.62 -14.96 14.97
N ASN A 100 5.51 -15.55 15.74
CA ASN A 100 6.94 -15.30 15.59
C ASN A 100 7.50 -16.27 14.55
N PHE A 101 7.81 -15.78 13.36
CA PHE A 101 8.48 -16.57 12.35
C PHE A 101 10.00 -16.56 12.58
N SER A 102 10.65 -17.67 12.31
CA SER A 102 12.11 -17.71 12.29
C SER A 102 12.66 -16.86 11.14
N ALA A 103 13.85 -16.28 11.34
CA ALA A 103 14.46 -15.39 10.33
C ALA A 103 14.82 -16.09 9.02
N GLY A 104 15.04 -15.30 7.98
CA GLY A 104 15.55 -15.75 6.69
C GLY A 104 14.55 -16.53 5.86
N VAL A 105 15.00 -17.62 5.24
CA VAL A 105 14.18 -18.45 4.34
C VAL A 105 12.92 -18.97 5.02
N THR A 106 13.01 -19.38 6.28
CA THR A 106 11.87 -19.86 7.05
C THR A 106 10.80 -18.79 7.22
N CYS A 107 11.18 -17.53 7.40
CA CYS A 107 10.25 -16.42 7.43
C CYS A 107 9.50 -16.28 6.09
N ILE A 108 10.21 -16.35 4.97
CA ILE A 108 9.62 -16.29 3.63
C ILE A 108 8.67 -17.47 3.38
N MET A 109 9.08 -18.69 3.76
CA MET A 109 8.21 -19.86 3.67
C MET A 109 6.92 -19.68 4.48
N ASN A 110 6.99 -19.15 5.70
CA ASN A 110 5.82 -18.86 6.49
C ASN A 110 4.94 -17.77 5.88
N TYR A 111 5.51 -16.77 5.20
CA TYR A 111 4.72 -15.80 4.43
C TYR A 111 3.87 -16.47 3.34
N ILE A 112 4.41 -17.50 2.68
CA ILE A 112 3.72 -18.25 1.63
C ILE A 112 2.69 -19.22 2.22
N LEU A 113 3.07 -19.97 3.26
CA LEU A 113 2.24 -21.03 3.85
C LEU A 113 1.13 -20.48 4.76
N LYS A 114 1.32 -19.29 5.32
CA LYS A 114 0.40 -18.63 6.26
C LYS A 114 0.08 -17.19 5.81
N PRO A 115 -0.60 -17.02 4.67
CA PRO A 115 -0.83 -15.69 4.08
C PRO A 115 -1.71 -14.78 4.95
N ASP A 116 -2.53 -15.32 5.83
CA ASP A 116 -3.43 -14.62 6.75
C ASP A 116 -2.83 -14.34 8.14
N VAL A 117 -1.58 -14.80 8.40
CA VAL A 117 -0.88 -14.63 9.67
C VAL A 117 0.19 -13.55 9.54
N MET A 118 0.23 -12.62 10.48
CA MET A 118 1.28 -11.59 10.54
C MET A 118 2.52 -12.10 11.27
N GLN A 119 3.68 -11.74 10.72
CA GLN A 119 4.94 -11.82 11.46
C GLN A 119 4.96 -10.78 12.58
N ASN A 120 5.18 -11.24 13.79
CA ASN A 120 5.23 -10.40 14.99
C ASN A 120 6.66 -10.00 15.38
N GLN A 121 7.62 -10.88 15.23
CA GLN A 121 8.96 -10.73 15.77
C GLN A 121 9.88 -9.95 14.84
N VAL A 122 10.56 -8.92 15.35
CA VAL A 122 11.54 -8.13 14.58
C VAL A 122 12.77 -8.96 14.20
N SER A 123 13.28 -9.75 15.14
CA SER A 123 14.43 -10.63 14.89
C SER A 123 14.12 -11.79 13.96
N GLY A 124 12.85 -12.09 13.73
CA GLY A 124 12.39 -13.07 12.75
C GLY A 124 12.13 -12.50 11.37
N ASP A 125 12.33 -11.19 11.14
CA ASP A 125 12.18 -10.60 9.83
C ASP A 125 13.15 -11.24 8.83
N ASN A 126 12.73 -11.28 7.57
CA ASN A 126 13.64 -11.74 6.51
C ASN A 126 14.81 -10.73 6.38
N ALA A 127 16.02 -11.24 6.23
CA ALA A 127 17.22 -10.43 6.02
C ALA A 127 17.44 -10.04 4.54
N TYR A 128 16.59 -10.51 3.63
CA TYR A 128 16.75 -10.27 2.20
C TYR A 128 16.30 -8.86 1.82
N ALA A 129 17.21 -8.14 1.19
CA ALA A 129 16.98 -6.77 0.76
C ALA A 129 16.21 -6.67 -0.57
N ASN A 130 16.20 -7.75 -1.33
CA ASN A 130 15.75 -7.76 -2.73
C ASN A 130 14.41 -8.49 -2.96
N LEU A 131 13.57 -8.64 -1.96
CA LEU A 131 12.30 -9.38 -2.11
C LEU A 131 11.33 -8.69 -3.07
N TRP A 132 11.26 -7.37 -3.08
CA TRP A 132 10.38 -6.65 -3.99
C TRP A 132 11.06 -6.14 -5.27
N SER A 133 12.41 -6.06 -5.27
CA SER A 133 13.19 -5.69 -6.45
C SER A 133 14.49 -6.46 -6.48
N VAL A 134 14.71 -7.27 -7.53
CA VAL A 134 15.88 -8.15 -7.67
C VAL A 134 17.20 -7.41 -7.44
N ASP A 135 17.31 -6.22 -8.04
CA ASP A 135 18.56 -5.45 -8.06
C ASP A 135 18.72 -4.50 -6.87
N ASN A 136 17.74 -4.43 -5.98
CA ASN A 136 17.79 -3.50 -4.85
C ASN A 136 18.38 -4.16 -3.61
N THR A 137 19.69 -4.14 -3.51
CA THR A 137 20.45 -4.74 -2.40
C THR A 137 21.00 -3.71 -1.41
N VAL A 138 20.77 -2.41 -1.65
CA VAL A 138 21.27 -1.31 -0.82
C VAL A 138 20.21 -0.79 0.16
N TYR A 139 20.66 -0.26 1.30
CA TYR A 139 19.79 0.24 2.37
C TYR A 139 19.60 1.76 2.36
N THR A 140 19.87 2.41 1.24
CA THR A 140 19.66 3.86 1.07
C THR A 140 18.54 4.12 0.08
N ALA A 141 17.71 5.14 0.36
CA ALA A 141 16.68 5.57 -0.58
C ALA A 141 17.33 5.93 -1.92
N ASN A 142 16.75 5.45 -3.00
CA ASN A 142 17.25 5.62 -4.35
C ASN A 142 16.14 5.57 -5.39
N ASP A 143 16.44 6.01 -6.59
CA ASP A 143 15.58 5.96 -7.78
C ASP A 143 15.99 4.84 -8.74
N ASN A 144 16.75 3.85 -8.27
CA ASN A 144 17.12 2.72 -9.11
C ASN A 144 15.85 2.05 -9.66
N PRO A 145 15.85 1.62 -10.91
CA PRO A 145 14.73 0.89 -11.48
C PRO A 145 14.36 -0.31 -10.60
N VAL A 146 13.09 -0.41 -10.28
CA VAL A 146 12.58 -1.59 -9.58
C VAL A 146 12.38 -2.71 -10.58
N VAL A 147 13.12 -3.81 -10.40
CA VAL A 147 12.96 -5.04 -11.18
C VAL A 147 12.09 -5.99 -10.39
N LYS A 148 10.83 -6.06 -10.78
CA LYS A 148 9.76 -6.77 -10.07
C LYS A 148 10.10 -8.24 -9.86
N THR A 149 9.84 -8.71 -8.64
CA THR A 149 9.95 -10.13 -8.28
C THR A 149 8.58 -10.80 -8.17
N VAL A 150 8.58 -12.11 -7.94
CA VAL A 150 7.34 -12.88 -7.62
C VAL A 150 6.69 -12.42 -6.31
N TYR A 151 7.42 -11.75 -5.41
CA TYR A 151 6.93 -11.26 -4.12
C TYR A 151 6.33 -9.85 -4.18
N ASP A 152 6.48 -9.14 -5.29
CA ASP A 152 5.86 -7.83 -5.49
C ASP A 152 4.33 -7.99 -5.58
N PRO A 153 3.54 -7.33 -4.71
CA PRO A 153 2.09 -7.46 -4.68
C PRO A 153 1.37 -6.69 -5.79
N SER A 154 2.09 -5.90 -6.58
CA SER A 154 1.50 -5.07 -7.63
C SER A 154 0.90 -5.93 -8.75
N PRO A 155 -0.21 -5.51 -9.37
CA PRO A 155 -0.76 -6.22 -10.52
C PRO A 155 0.18 -6.18 -11.73
N VAL A 156 -0.15 -6.95 -12.75
CA VAL A 156 0.58 -6.95 -14.03
C VAL A 156 0.60 -5.55 -14.64
N GLY A 157 1.74 -5.10 -15.15
CA GLY A 157 1.96 -3.75 -15.68
C GLY A 157 2.29 -2.71 -14.62
N PHE A 158 2.33 -3.12 -13.34
CA PHE A 158 2.68 -2.26 -12.22
C PHE A 158 3.70 -2.94 -11.31
N LYS A 159 4.45 -2.11 -10.58
CA LYS A 159 5.47 -2.52 -9.60
C LYS A 159 5.46 -1.60 -8.40
N LEU A 160 6.07 -2.03 -7.31
CA LEU A 160 6.34 -1.15 -6.18
C LEU A 160 7.27 -0.01 -6.58
N PRO A 161 7.09 1.19 -6.02
CA PRO A 161 7.92 2.33 -6.37
C PRO A 161 9.33 2.24 -5.73
N PRO A 162 10.33 2.87 -6.34
CA PRO A 162 11.61 3.13 -5.69
C PRO A 162 11.46 4.11 -4.50
N GLY A 163 12.51 4.28 -3.70
CA GLY A 163 12.45 5.07 -2.47
C GLY A 163 12.10 6.54 -2.69
N ASN A 164 12.63 7.14 -3.76
CA ASN A 164 12.51 8.58 -3.99
C ASN A 164 11.22 9.01 -4.73
N VAL A 165 10.33 8.09 -5.06
CA VAL A 165 9.07 8.40 -5.78
C VAL A 165 8.22 9.44 -5.05
N PHE A 166 8.26 9.43 -3.72
CA PHE A 166 7.43 10.31 -2.88
C PHE A 166 8.08 11.66 -2.58
N THR A 167 9.32 11.90 -2.99
CA THR A 167 10.04 13.15 -2.68
C THR A 167 9.39 14.39 -3.28
N GLY A 168 8.66 14.26 -4.39
CA GLY A 168 7.88 15.35 -4.99
C GLY A 168 6.66 15.79 -4.16
N PHE A 169 6.33 15.10 -3.08
CA PHE A 169 5.22 15.48 -2.18
C PHE A 169 5.59 16.61 -1.21
N THR A 170 6.85 17.01 -1.21
CA THR A 170 7.33 18.22 -0.56
C THR A 170 8.16 19.05 -1.53
N THR A 171 8.20 20.35 -1.34
CA THR A 171 8.97 21.26 -2.20
C THR A 171 10.48 21.14 -2.00
N THR A 172 10.91 20.58 -0.88
CA THR A 172 12.32 20.37 -0.53
C THR A 172 12.81 18.96 -0.87
N GLY A 173 11.92 18.02 -1.20
CA GLY A 173 12.22 16.60 -1.35
C GLY A 173 12.45 15.87 -0.02
N GLY A 174 12.51 16.57 1.08
CA GLY A 174 12.76 16.07 2.44
C GLY A 174 11.52 16.10 3.33
N SER A 175 11.72 15.74 4.59
CA SER A 175 10.70 15.79 5.64
C SER A 175 10.35 17.22 5.99
N THR A 176 9.07 17.52 6.11
CA THR A 176 8.59 18.84 6.51
C THR A 176 7.32 18.78 7.35
N SER A 177 7.18 19.73 8.27
CA SER A 177 5.95 20.09 8.98
C SER A 177 5.47 21.51 8.64
N THR A 178 6.13 22.16 7.69
CA THR A 178 5.76 23.50 7.20
C THR A 178 4.73 23.33 6.09
N SER A 179 3.52 23.83 6.30
CA SER A 179 2.40 23.62 5.37
C SER A 179 2.66 24.17 3.96
N SER A 180 3.41 25.27 3.82
CA SER A 180 3.79 25.83 2.51
C SER A 180 4.80 24.99 1.74
N GLU A 181 5.50 24.08 2.42
CA GLU A 181 6.45 23.16 1.81
C GLU A 181 5.81 21.81 1.44
N ILE A 182 4.60 21.54 1.90
CA ILE A 182 3.86 20.34 1.47
C ILE A 182 3.24 20.61 0.11
N ASN A 183 3.56 19.77 -0.85
CA ASN A 183 3.07 19.88 -2.22
C ASN A 183 1.69 19.23 -2.38
N GLY A 184 0.68 19.79 -1.70
CA GLY A 184 -0.67 19.22 -1.70
C GLY A 184 -1.62 19.96 -0.79
N THR A 185 -2.85 19.42 -0.66
CA THR A 185 -3.89 19.89 0.25
C THR A 185 -4.45 18.74 1.05
N TRP A 186 -4.61 18.93 2.37
CA TRP A 186 -5.24 17.94 3.23
C TRP A 186 -6.75 17.90 3.02
N SER A 187 -7.30 16.72 2.76
CA SER A 187 -8.74 16.49 2.75
C SER A 187 -9.21 16.14 4.17
N SER A 188 -10.09 16.99 4.71
CA SER A 188 -10.78 16.76 6.00
C SER A 188 -12.16 16.12 5.85
N SER A 189 -12.54 15.71 4.64
CA SER A 189 -13.79 15.01 4.36
C SER A 189 -13.88 13.66 5.08
N SER A 190 -14.95 12.90 4.85
CA SER A 190 -15.13 11.56 5.44
C SER A 190 -13.95 10.63 5.21
N LEU A 191 -13.28 10.73 4.05
CA LEU A 191 -12.02 10.06 3.77
C LEU A 191 -10.87 11.07 3.88
N LYS A 192 -10.14 11.02 4.98
CA LYS A 192 -9.01 11.91 5.24
C LYS A 192 -7.76 11.46 4.50
N GLY A 193 -6.92 12.41 4.13
CA GLY A 193 -5.67 12.16 3.40
C GLY A 193 -5.17 13.39 2.68
N TRP A 194 -4.09 13.24 1.92
CA TRP A 194 -3.54 14.30 1.10
C TRP A 194 -3.92 14.17 -0.36
N ASN A 195 -4.35 15.27 -0.97
CA ASN A 195 -4.37 15.46 -2.42
C ASN A 195 -3.03 16.09 -2.81
N PHE A 196 -2.04 15.26 -3.14
CA PHE A 196 -0.74 15.75 -3.59
C PHE A 196 -0.83 16.24 -5.02
N TYR A 197 -0.24 17.39 -5.30
CA TYR A 197 -0.17 17.94 -6.65
C TYR A 197 0.78 17.09 -7.52
N THR A 198 0.37 16.85 -8.76
CA THR A 198 1.12 16.03 -9.71
C THR A 198 1.74 16.85 -10.84
N ASP A 199 1.43 18.14 -10.89
CA ASP A 199 1.95 19.09 -11.85
C ASP A 199 2.36 20.42 -11.17
N SER A 200 3.24 21.17 -11.82
CA SER A 200 3.74 22.46 -11.32
C SER A 200 2.65 23.55 -11.29
N SER A 201 1.62 23.43 -12.12
CA SER A 201 0.47 24.33 -12.12
C SER A 201 -0.52 24.07 -11.00
N LYS A 202 -0.32 23.01 -10.22
CA LYS A 202 -1.20 22.56 -9.14
C LYS A 202 -2.65 22.30 -9.56
N SER A 203 -2.85 21.97 -10.85
CA SER A 203 -4.17 21.74 -11.45
C SER A 203 -4.63 20.29 -11.30
N LYS A 204 -3.70 19.36 -11.12
CA LYS A 204 -3.98 17.93 -10.98
C LYS A 204 -3.47 17.40 -9.66
N THR A 205 -4.21 16.47 -9.09
CA THR A 205 -3.85 15.85 -7.81
C THR A 205 -3.93 14.33 -7.87
N ILE A 206 -3.19 13.68 -6.97
CA ILE A 206 -3.37 12.28 -6.64
C ILE A 206 -3.69 12.16 -5.16
N PHE A 207 -4.75 11.42 -4.84
CA PHE A 207 -5.18 11.26 -3.46
C PHE A 207 -4.47 10.09 -2.77
N PHE A 208 -3.91 10.36 -1.61
CA PHE A 208 -3.35 9.36 -0.70
C PHE A 208 -4.16 9.37 0.60
N PRO A 209 -5.00 8.35 0.85
CA PRO A 209 -5.77 8.28 2.08
C PRO A 209 -4.90 8.05 3.32
N ALA A 210 -5.31 8.63 4.44
CA ALA A 210 -4.75 8.35 5.75
C ALA A 210 -5.24 6.96 6.21
N SER A 211 -4.69 5.91 5.60
CA SER A 211 -5.13 4.53 5.76
C SER A 211 -4.69 3.89 7.07
N GLY A 212 -3.83 4.56 7.85
CA GLY A 212 -3.24 3.98 9.04
C GLY A 212 -2.29 2.82 8.73
N TYR A 213 -2.11 1.95 9.70
CA TYR A 213 -1.23 0.78 9.62
C TYR A 213 -1.75 -0.40 10.45
N ARG A 214 -1.18 -1.58 10.25
CA ARG A 214 -1.39 -2.74 11.15
C ARG A 214 -0.20 -2.92 12.05
N TYR A 215 -0.48 -2.94 13.35
CA TYR A 215 0.55 -3.14 14.37
C TYR A 215 1.00 -4.61 14.39
N ARG A 216 2.31 -4.84 14.34
CA ARG A 216 2.88 -6.20 14.19
C ARG A 216 2.55 -7.16 15.32
N SER A 217 2.49 -6.68 16.58
CA SER A 217 2.38 -7.56 17.74
C SER A 217 0.98 -8.14 17.99
N ASN A 218 -0.05 -7.52 17.43
CA ASN A 218 -1.44 -7.94 17.66
C ASN A 218 -2.34 -7.83 16.42
N GLY A 219 -1.77 -7.43 15.28
CA GLY A 219 -2.51 -7.27 14.03
C GLY A 219 -3.56 -6.15 14.02
N MET A 220 -3.65 -5.35 15.08
CA MET A 220 -4.63 -4.26 15.16
C MET A 220 -4.37 -3.19 14.12
N VAL A 221 -5.45 -2.63 13.57
CA VAL A 221 -5.40 -1.42 12.76
C VAL A 221 -5.30 -0.20 13.67
N SER A 222 -4.44 0.74 13.31
CA SER A 222 -4.21 1.97 14.06
C SER A 222 -4.06 3.15 13.12
N ASN A 223 -4.35 4.35 13.62
CA ASN A 223 -4.15 5.64 12.95
C ASN A 223 -4.91 5.82 11.61
N VAL A 224 -5.97 5.04 11.39
CA VAL A 224 -6.87 5.28 10.24
C VAL A 224 -7.53 6.65 10.40
N SER A 225 -7.63 7.38 9.31
CA SER A 225 -8.10 8.77 9.24
C SER A 225 -7.20 9.81 9.92
N SER A 226 -6.02 9.44 10.42
CA SER A 226 -5.03 10.38 10.96
C SER A 226 -3.71 10.35 10.19
N ASP A 227 -3.20 9.16 9.86
CA ASP A 227 -1.89 9.02 9.25
C ASP A 227 -1.92 8.08 8.03
N GLY A 228 -1.04 8.35 7.07
CA GLY A 228 -0.78 7.48 5.93
C GLY A 228 0.62 6.88 5.98
N PHE A 229 0.72 5.60 5.62
CA PHE A 229 1.96 4.85 5.57
C PHE A 229 1.98 4.00 4.30
N TYR A 230 2.99 4.21 3.44
CA TYR A 230 3.08 3.54 2.15
C TYR A 230 4.50 3.05 1.88
N TRP A 231 4.67 1.73 1.76
CA TRP A 231 5.96 1.13 1.46
C TRP A 231 6.51 1.54 0.10
N SER A 232 7.84 1.63 0.02
CA SER A 232 8.60 1.52 -1.22
C SER A 232 9.28 0.15 -1.34
N ALA A 233 9.82 -0.17 -2.52
CA ALA A 233 10.57 -1.40 -2.73
C ALA A 233 11.96 -1.39 -2.06
N VAL A 234 12.40 -0.23 -1.53
CA VAL A 234 13.75 -0.06 -1.01
C VAL A 234 13.83 -0.45 0.46
N PRO A 235 14.73 -1.35 0.84
CA PRO A 235 15.01 -1.62 2.25
C PRO A 235 15.81 -0.49 2.87
N SER A 236 15.62 -0.22 4.17
CA SER A 236 16.42 0.77 4.90
C SER A 236 17.41 0.14 5.88
N SER A 237 17.20 -1.12 6.23
CA SER A 237 18.11 -1.94 7.02
C SER A 237 17.68 -3.43 6.89
N PRO A 238 18.40 -4.38 7.47
CA PRO A 238 17.96 -5.78 7.50
C PRO A 238 16.56 -6.00 8.08
N THR A 239 16.08 -5.11 8.96
CA THR A 239 14.79 -5.24 9.64
C THR A 239 13.79 -4.13 9.30
N LYS A 240 14.18 -3.13 8.49
CA LYS A 240 13.35 -1.95 8.19
C LYS A 240 13.27 -1.70 6.68
N GLY A 241 12.21 -1.02 6.25
CA GLY A 241 12.02 -0.56 4.87
C GLY A 241 11.85 0.96 4.79
N HIS A 242 12.10 1.53 3.62
CA HIS A 242 11.73 2.92 3.32
C HIS A 242 10.24 3.02 3.02
N TYR A 243 9.62 4.11 3.47
CA TYR A 243 8.21 4.37 3.27
C TYR A 243 7.88 5.86 3.30
N LEU A 244 6.79 6.22 2.64
CA LEU A 244 6.14 7.51 2.84
C LEU A 244 5.35 7.47 4.15
N TYR A 245 5.55 8.48 5.00
CA TYR A 245 4.70 8.77 6.14
C TYR A 245 4.10 10.15 6.00
N PHE A 246 2.85 10.31 6.39
CA PHE A 246 2.23 11.61 6.57
C PHE A 246 1.13 11.61 7.62
N SER A 247 0.91 12.80 8.20
CA SER A 247 -0.28 13.17 8.96
C SER A 247 -0.86 14.45 8.36
N SER A 248 -1.89 15.03 8.97
CA SER A 248 -2.40 16.35 8.55
C SER A 248 -1.40 17.50 8.74
N LEU A 249 -0.34 17.28 9.54
CA LEU A 249 0.61 18.32 9.94
C LEU A 249 2.01 18.14 9.34
N GLN A 250 2.32 16.98 8.77
CA GLN A 250 3.66 16.71 8.25
C GLN A 250 3.66 15.67 7.15
N VAL A 251 4.71 15.73 6.32
CA VAL A 251 5.00 14.73 5.29
C VAL A 251 6.47 14.34 5.38
N ILE A 252 6.74 13.04 5.44
CA ILE A 252 8.09 12.44 5.47
C ILE A 252 8.19 11.47 4.30
N PRO A 253 8.71 11.89 3.13
CA PRO A 253 8.75 11.07 1.93
C PRO A 253 9.63 9.82 2.05
N LEU A 254 10.67 9.88 2.89
CA LEU A 254 11.71 8.86 3.00
C LEU A 254 11.89 8.41 4.46
N SER A 255 10.81 8.03 5.11
CA SER A 255 10.87 7.54 6.49
C SER A 255 11.51 6.14 6.56
N THR A 256 12.27 5.89 7.62
CA THR A 256 13.05 4.66 7.82
C THR A 256 12.84 4.01 9.19
N SER A 257 11.94 4.56 10.00
CA SER A 257 11.85 4.21 11.42
C SER A 257 11.14 2.89 11.72
N ASN A 258 10.29 2.40 10.80
CA ASN A 258 9.46 1.24 11.07
C ASN A 258 10.02 -0.08 10.54
N TYR A 259 9.70 -1.13 11.29
CA TYR A 259 10.08 -2.50 10.98
C TYR A 259 9.26 -3.08 9.82
N ARG A 260 9.87 -3.98 9.05
CA ARG A 260 9.24 -4.72 7.95
C ARG A 260 8.02 -5.54 8.40
N ALA A 261 8.00 -5.94 9.67
CA ALA A 261 6.90 -6.67 10.28
C ALA A 261 5.63 -5.83 10.51
N VAL A 262 5.69 -4.50 10.38
CA VAL A 262 4.51 -3.63 10.42
C VAL A 262 3.78 -3.70 9.08
N GLY A 263 2.47 -3.68 9.10
CA GLY A 263 1.66 -3.69 7.88
C GLY A 263 1.34 -2.29 7.39
N PHE A 264 1.86 -1.90 6.22
CA PHE A 264 1.58 -0.61 5.57
C PHE A 264 0.87 -0.78 4.23
N GLY A 265 0.30 0.29 3.72
CA GLY A 265 -0.22 0.35 2.36
C GLY A 265 0.85 0.22 1.29
N VAL A 266 0.43 -0.11 0.09
CA VAL A 266 1.24 -0.11 -1.13
C VAL A 266 0.55 0.72 -2.19
N ARG A 267 1.31 1.56 -2.89
CA ARG A 267 0.87 2.32 -4.06
C ARG A 267 1.83 2.03 -5.20
N SER A 268 1.41 1.13 -6.05
CA SER A 268 2.20 0.72 -7.21
C SER A 268 2.38 1.85 -8.21
N CYS A 269 3.47 1.83 -8.96
CA CYS A 269 3.70 2.65 -10.15
C CYS A 269 3.75 1.76 -11.37
N GLN A 270 3.55 2.35 -12.55
CA GLN A 270 3.64 1.64 -13.81
C GLN A 270 5.06 1.10 -14.04
N GLU A 271 5.18 -0.07 -14.65
CA GLU A 271 6.46 -0.69 -15.05
C GLU A 271 7.18 0.13 -16.13
#